data_dea17af4e4e78d995988bf7cfc2198b1
#
_entry.id   dea17af4e4e78d995988bf7cfc2198b1
#
_cell.length_a   1.000
_cell.length_b   1.000
_cell.length_c   1.000
_cell.angle_alpha   90.00
_cell.angle_beta   90.00
_cell.angle_gamma   90.00
#
_symmetry.space_group_name_H-M   'P 1'
#
loop_
_entity.id
_entity.type
_entity.pdbx_description
1 polymer ?
#
loop_
_entity_poly.entity_id
_entity_poly.type
_entity_poly.pdbx_seq_one_letter_code
_entity_poly.pdbx_strand_id
1 'polypeptide(L)'
;MVSTLSKYKNIFGEQNQKGQFDSVEARNNSNSDGSSVDVSPDFLAINWLTKGGGAIGIFETNNFMRVKSSFPLIRGHSAAVTDLKFSPFVNNLLASASEDGTVKIWTIPENGLKEDMTGETQLFNGHTKKVSLLAFHPSVRDVIASVGSAQDLFVWNITNSEVLSKINLNEQAYNI
;
A
#
# COMPACT_ATOMS: atom_id res chain seq x y z
N MET A 1 -36.34 14.49 -5.79
CA MET A 1 -34.96 13.94 -5.76
C MET A 1 -34.16 14.62 -6.86
N VAL A 2 -33.26 15.51 -6.51
CA VAL A 2 -32.35 16.12 -7.49
C VAL A 2 -31.20 15.14 -7.66
N SER A 3 -31.13 14.45 -8.79
CA SER A 3 -29.97 13.65 -9.14
C SER A 3 -28.81 14.60 -9.41
N THR A 4 -27.85 14.68 -8.51
CA THR A 4 -26.58 15.34 -8.76
C THR A 4 -25.86 14.59 -9.87
N LEU A 5 -25.99 15.07 -11.09
CA LEU A 5 -25.22 14.57 -12.23
C LEU A 5 -23.74 14.81 -11.93
N SER A 6 -22.97 13.73 -11.85
CA SER A 6 -21.53 13.82 -11.71
C SER A 6 -20.94 14.73 -12.80
N LYS A 7 -20.11 15.71 -12.43
CA LYS A 7 -19.38 16.56 -13.38
C LYS A 7 -18.47 15.78 -14.34
N TYR A 8 -18.20 14.52 -14.01
CA TYR A 8 -17.36 13.61 -14.78
C TYR A 8 -18.15 12.65 -15.70
N LYS A 9 -19.49 12.83 -15.83
CA LYS A 9 -20.37 11.97 -16.64
C LYS A 9 -19.89 11.77 -18.08
N ASN A 10 -19.21 12.77 -18.64
CA ASN A 10 -18.76 12.77 -20.04
C ASN A 10 -17.22 12.65 -20.16
N ILE A 11 -16.52 12.23 -19.11
CA ILE A 11 -15.09 11.97 -19.16
C ILE A 11 -14.90 10.49 -19.45
N PHE A 12 -14.37 10.18 -20.62
CA PHE A 12 -14.00 8.85 -21.05
C PHE A 12 -12.49 8.80 -21.17
N GLY A 13 -11.86 7.82 -20.52
CA GLY A 13 -10.44 7.55 -20.72
C GLY A 13 -10.23 6.79 -22.04
N GLU A 14 -9.30 7.24 -22.85
CA GLU A 14 -8.83 6.47 -24.00
C GLU A 14 -7.71 5.53 -23.55
N GLN A 15 -7.81 4.25 -23.95
CA GLN A 15 -6.78 3.28 -23.64
C GLN A 15 -5.50 3.59 -24.45
N ASN A 16 -4.40 3.85 -23.75
CA ASN A 16 -3.10 4.00 -24.40
C ASN A 16 -2.50 2.61 -24.66
N GLN A 17 -2.57 2.15 -25.91
CA GLN A 17 -2.05 0.83 -26.31
C GLN A 17 -0.51 0.69 -26.16
N LYS A 18 0.23 1.80 -26.07
CA LYS A 18 1.69 1.80 -25.92
C LYS A 18 2.15 1.96 -24.47
N GLY A 19 1.26 2.33 -23.56
CA GLY A 19 1.56 2.60 -22.16
C GLY A 19 0.73 1.73 -21.25
N GLN A 20 0.96 0.41 -21.27
CA GLN A 20 0.22 -0.52 -20.40
C GLN A 20 1.16 -1.58 -19.81
N PHE A 21 0.78 -2.08 -18.65
CA PHE A 21 1.37 -3.26 -18.05
C PHE A 21 0.51 -4.48 -18.39
N ASP A 22 1.11 -5.48 -19.04
CA ASP A 22 0.41 -6.71 -19.42
C ASP A 22 0.74 -7.84 -18.45
N SER A 23 -0.19 -8.77 -18.25
CA SER A 23 0.00 -9.99 -17.43
C SER A 23 0.29 -9.70 -15.96
N VAL A 24 -0.35 -8.67 -15.40
CA VAL A 24 -0.26 -8.33 -13.97
C VAL A 24 -1.14 -9.29 -13.17
N GLU A 25 -0.53 -10.00 -12.21
CA GLU A 25 -1.24 -10.92 -11.31
C GLU A 25 -1.65 -10.20 -10.02
N ALA A 26 -2.60 -9.28 -10.12
CA ALA A 26 -3.10 -8.55 -8.97
C ALA A 26 -3.99 -9.44 -8.09
N ARG A 27 -3.82 -9.32 -6.77
CA ARG A 27 -4.71 -9.95 -5.80
C ARG A 27 -6.00 -9.13 -5.70
N ASN A 28 -7.13 -9.80 -5.79
CA ASN A 28 -8.42 -9.18 -5.48
C ASN A 28 -8.65 -9.18 -3.97
N ASN A 29 -8.64 -8.00 -3.36
CA ASN A 29 -8.88 -7.82 -1.91
C ASN A 29 -10.38 -7.55 -1.64
N SER A 30 -11.26 -8.45 -2.05
CA SER A 30 -12.72 -8.30 -1.85
C SER A 30 -13.16 -8.14 -0.37
N ASN A 31 -12.28 -8.46 0.58
CA ASN A 31 -12.55 -8.43 2.02
C ASN A 31 -11.68 -7.43 2.79
N SER A 32 -11.06 -6.46 2.10
CA SER A 32 -10.23 -5.41 2.72
C SER A 32 -10.81 -4.04 2.40
N ASP A 33 -10.87 -3.17 3.41
CA ASP A 33 -11.27 -1.77 3.26
C ASP A 33 -10.13 -0.90 2.71
N GLY A 34 -8.90 -1.41 2.73
CA GLY A 34 -7.70 -0.74 2.24
C GLY A 34 -7.52 -0.84 0.72
N SER A 35 -6.56 -0.10 0.21
CA SER A 35 -6.23 -0.02 -1.21
C SER A 35 -5.30 -1.16 -1.64
N SER A 36 -5.68 -1.86 -2.71
CA SER A 36 -4.82 -2.89 -3.33
C SER A 36 -3.76 -2.31 -4.26
N VAL A 37 -3.83 -1.03 -4.53
CA VAL A 37 -2.95 -0.31 -5.45
C VAL A 37 -2.72 1.11 -4.96
N ASP A 38 -1.50 1.58 -5.05
CA ASP A 38 -1.16 2.98 -4.83
C ASP A 38 -0.04 3.41 -5.78
N VAL A 39 0.08 4.72 -6.03
CA VAL A 39 1.00 5.27 -7.02
C VAL A 39 1.74 6.48 -6.47
N SER A 40 3.03 6.53 -6.72
CA SER A 40 3.88 7.72 -6.59
C SER A 40 4.25 8.26 -7.99
N PRO A 41 4.91 9.40 -8.09
CA PRO A 41 5.41 9.89 -9.39
C PRO A 41 6.30 8.89 -10.13
N ASP A 42 7.08 8.07 -9.40
CA ASP A 42 8.07 7.17 -9.97
C ASP A 42 7.64 5.72 -9.99
N PHE A 43 6.75 5.30 -9.05
CA PHE A 43 6.41 3.90 -8.84
C PHE A 43 4.91 3.66 -8.69
N LEU A 44 4.48 2.50 -9.16
CA LEU A 44 3.18 1.91 -8.93
C LEU A 44 3.35 0.66 -8.08
N ALA A 45 2.66 0.56 -6.95
CA ALA A 45 2.63 -0.62 -6.09
C ALA A 45 1.29 -1.34 -6.21
N ILE A 46 1.32 -2.67 -6.30
CA ILE A 46 0.11 -3.51 -6.43
C ILE A 46 0.25 -4.72 -5.51
N ASN A 47 -0.82 -5.05 -4.79
CA ASN A 47 -0.92 -6.32 -4.07
C ASN A 47 -0.85 -7.49 -5.05
N TRP A 48 0.16 -8.35 -4.89
CA TRP A 48 0.42 -9.44 -5.82
C TRP A 48 -0.27 -10.73 -5.40
N LEU A 49 -0.78 -11.48 -6.37
CA LEU A 49 -1.41 -12.77 -6.13
C LEU A 49 -0.34 -13.83 -5.89
N THR A 50 -0.18 -14.25 -4.64
CA THR A 50 0.71 -15.35 -4.25
C THR A 50 -0.01 -16.34 -3.33
N LYS A 51 0.47 -17.58 -3.28
CA LYS A 51 0.02 -18.56 -2.30
C LYS A 51 0.44 -18.07 -0.90
N GLY A 52 -0.52 -17.79 -0.04
CA GLY A 52 -0.29 -17.23 1.30
C GLY A 52 -0.37 -15.71 1.39
N GLY A 53 -0.35 -14.97 0.31
CA GLY A 53 -0.39 -13.50 0.31
C GLY A 53 0.95 -12.87 0.68
N GLY A 54 0.93 -11.58 1.03
CA GLY A 54 2.11 -10.89 1.57
C GLY A 54 3.13 -10.40 0.55
N ALA A 55 2.84 -10.51 -0.74
CA ALA A 55 3.71 -10.00 -1.80
C ALA A 55 3.18 -8.73 -2.45
N ILE A 56 4.09 -7.85 -2.87
CA ILE A 56 3.79 -6.57 -3.51
C ILE A 56 4.62 -6.48 -4.79
N GLY A 57 3.96 -6.19 -5.92
CA GLY A 57 4.61 -5.86 -7.18
C GLY A 57 4.90 -4.38 -7.27
N ILE A 58 6.12 -4.02 -7.68
CA ILE A 58 6.55 -2.64 -7.87
C ILE A 58 6.88 -2.41 -9.34
N PHE A 59 6.29 -1.41 -9.94
CA PHE A 59 6.48 -1.03 -11.34
C PHE A 59 6.95 0.41 -11.44
N GLU A 60 7.91 0.67 -12.30
CA GLU A 60 8.30 2.04 -12.68
C GLU A 60 7.21 2.65 -13.57
N THR A 61 6.71 3.84 -13.25
CA THR A 61 5.60 4.49 -13.97
C THR A 61 5.92 4.81 -15.44
N ASN A 62 7.20 4.94 -15.76
CA ASN A 62 7.68 5.27 -17.11
C ASN A 62 8.16 4.05 -17.91
N ASN A 63 8.14 2.84 -17.34
CA ASN A 63 8.67 1.62 -17.95
C ASN A 63 7.58 0.56 -18.14
N PHE A 64 6.73 0.78 -19.13
CA PHE A 64 5.66 -0.16 -19.45
C PHE A 64 6.21 -1.46 -20.01
N MET A 65 5.74 -2.59 -19.47
CA MET A 65 6.26 -3.89 -19.87
C MET A 65 5.20 -4.99 -19.75
N ARG A 66 5.47 -6.09 -20.44
CA ARG A 66 4.80 -7.36 -20.17
C ARG A 66 5.49 -8.06 -19.00
N VAL A 67 4.73 -8.32 -17.95
CA VAL A 67 5.23 -8.95 -16.73
C VAL A 67 5.58 -10.40 -16.99
N LYS A 68 6.79 -10.81 -16.59
CA LYS A 68 7.26 -12.20 -16.67
C LYS A 68 6.95 -12.93 -15.36
N SER A 69 6.88 -14.26 -15.40
CA SER A 69 6.69 -15.08 -14.20
C SER A 69 7.81 -14.94 -13.15
N SER A 70 8.98 -14.47 -13.58
CA SER A 70 10.15 -14.18 -12.73
C SER A 70 10.23 -12.72 -12.31
N PHE A 71 9.10 -11.99 -12.31
CA PHE A 71 9.08 -10.58 -11.92
C PHE A 71 9.42 -10.44 -10.43
N PRO A 72 10.37 -9.54 -10.07
CA PRO A 72 10.78 -9.37 -8.68
C PRO A 72 9.66 -8.72 -7.84
N LEU A 73 9.51 -9.21 -6.62
CA LEU A 73 8.46 -8.79 -5.69
C LEU A 73 9.05 -8.40 -4.35
N ILE A 74 8.36 -7.52 -3.64
CA ILE A 74 8.58 -7.37 -2.20
C ILE A 74 7.88 -8.55 -1.50
N ARG A 75 8.64 -9.30 -0.68
CA ARG A 75 8.18 -10.48 0.06
C ARG A 75 8.64 -10.39 1.50
N GLY A 76 7.82 -9.84 2.37
CA GLY A 76 8.22 -9.71 3.78
C GLY A 76 7.07 -9.88 4.76
N HIS A 77 5.82 -9.77 4.30
CA HIS A 77 4.66 -10.08 5.13
C HIS A 77 4.39 -11.59 5.14
N SER A 78 4.00 -12.12 6.30
CA SER A 78 3.65 -13.53 6.46
C SER A 78 2.19 -13.84 6.13
N ALA A 79 1.36 -12.80 5.93
CA ALA A 79 -0.04 -12.90 5.55
C ALA A 79 -0.39 -11.85 4.47
N ALA A 80 -1.65 -11.81 4.07
CA ALA A 80 -2.10 -10.91 3.01
C ALA A 80 -1.86 -9.43 3.33
N VAL A 81 -1.38 -8.69 2.34
CA VAL A 81 -1.33 -7.23 2.39
C VAL A 81 -2.76 -6.70 2.27
N THR A 82 -3.12 -5.79 3.16
CA THR A 82 -4.46 -5.20 3.27
C THR A 82 -4.54 -3.80 2.72
N ASP A 83 -3.48 -3.01 2.88
CA ASP A 83 -3.41 -1.63 2.39
C ASP A 83 -1.98 -1.27 1.97
N LEU A 84 -1.88 -0.39 0.98
CA LEU A 84 -0.64 0.15 0.43
C LEU A 84 -0.73 1.66 0.36
N LYS A 85 0.32 2.37 0.80
CA LYS A 85 0.42 3.82 0.68
C LYS A 85 1.85 4.25 0.40
N PHE A 86 2.04 5.05 -0.63
CA PHE A 86 3.28 5.80 -0.84
C PHE A 86 3.34 7.03 0.05
N SER A 87 4.55 7.39 0.46
CA SER A 87 4.78 8.64 1.18
C SER A 87 4.49 9.84 0.26
N PRO A 88 3.76 10.87 0.75
CA PRO A 88 3.55 12.09 -0.03
C PRO A 88 4.82 12.97 -0.13
N PHE A 89 5.89 12.63 0.62
CA PHE A 89 7.13 13.41 0.69
C PHE A 89 8.32 12.74 0.02
N VAL A 90 8.27 11.40 -0.13
CA VAL A 90 9.40 10.59 -0.63
C VAL A 90 8.85 9.55 -1.59
N ASN A 91 9.08 9.73 -2.89
CA ASN A 91 8.47 8.95 -3.97
C ASN A 91 8.75 7.45 -3.91
N ASN A 92 9.88 7.05 -3.35
CA ASN A 92 10.30 5.65 -3.25
C ASN A 92 10.09 5.03 -1.87
N LEU A 93 9.34 5.70 -0.98
CA LEU A 93 8.99 5.19 0.34
C LEU A 93 7.56 4.65 0.33
N LEU A 94 7.41 3.35 0.50
CA LEU A 94 6.13 2.64 0.53
C LEU A 94 5.85 2.10 1.93
N ALA A 95 4.63 2.29 2.40
CA ALA A 95 4.10 1.62 3.59
C ALA A 95 3.13 0.51 3.17
N SER A 96 3.17 -0.61 3.87
CA SER A 96 2.23 -1.71 3.69
C SER A 96 1.67 -2.19 5.03
N ALA A 97 0.37 -2.43 5.07
CA ALA A 97 -0.33 -3.09 6.18
C ALA A 97 -0.66 -4.52 5.82
N SER A 98 -0.79 -5.39 6.81
CA SER A 98 -1.06 -6.80 6.57
C SER A 98 -1.99 -7.43 7.61
N GLU A 99 -2.56 -8.56 7.22
CA GLU A 99 -3.29 -9.47 8.12
C GLU A 99 -2.39 -10.10 9.19
N ASP A 100 -1.06 -10.03 9.03
CA ASP A 100 -0.11 -10.48 10.06
C ASP A 100 0.00 -9.54 11.27
N GLY A 101 -0.75 -8.44 11.28
CA GLY A 101 -0.79 -7.46 12.37
C GLY A 101 0.37 -6.47 12.36
N THR A 102 1.15 -6.43 11.31
CA THR A 102 2.30 -5.52 11.18
C THR A 102 2.09 -4.46 10.10
N VAL A 103 2.77 -3.33 10.28
CA VAL A 103 3.00 -2.33 9.24
C VAL A 103 4.49 -2.33 8.91
N LYS A 104 4.82 -2.37 7.64
CA LYS A 104 6.21 -2.36 7.15
C LYS A 104 6.44 -1.18 6.23
N ILE A 105 7.64 -0.62 6.34
CA ILE A 105 8.12 0.45 5.46
C ILE A 105 9.21 -0.11 4.55
N TRP A 106 9.14 0.24 3.28
CA TRP A 106 10.04 -0.20 2.23
C TRP A 106 10.64 1.00 1.53
N THR A 107 11.95 1.03 1.41
CA THR A 107 12.64 1.99 0.56
C THR A 107 12.97 1.30 -0.76
N ILE A 108 12.22 1.66 -1.80
CA ILE A 108 12.37 1.08 -3.15
C ILE A 108 13.64 1.66 -3.79
N PRO A 109 14.51 0.83 -4.39
CA PRO A 109 15.66 1.33 -5.15
C PRO A 109 15.22 2.23 -6.31
N GLU A 110 15.99 3.27 -6.62
CA GLU A 110 15.65 4.26 -7.68
C GLU A 110 15.41 3.63 -9.07
N ASN A 111 16.06 2.50 -9.34
CA ASN A 111 15.92 1.75 -10.60
C ASN A 111 14.98 0.53 -10.49
N GLY A 112 14.00 0.60 -9.59
CA GLY A 112 13.05 -0.49 -9.33
C GLY A 112 13.69 -1.72 -8.69
N LEU A 113 12.92 -2.80 -8.58
CA LEU A 113 13.40 -4.07 -8.05
C LEU A 113 14.11 -4.88 -9.13
N LYS A 114 15.32 -5.39 -8.85
CA LYS A 114 16.06 -6.32 -9.72
C LYS A 114 15.95 -7.77 -9.26
N GLU A 115 15.67 -7.96 -7.98
CA GLU A 115 15.48 -9.25 -7.31
C GLU A 115 14.42 -9.13 -6.22
N ASP A 116 13.95 -10.24 -5.67
CA ASP A 116 12.98 -10.23 -4.59
C ASP A 116 13.55 -9.47 -3.37
N MET A 117 12.77 -8.54 -2.84
CA MET A 117 13.11 -7.76 -1.66
C MET A 117 12.41 -8.34 -0.43
N THR A 118 13.18 -8.83 0.53
CA THR A 118 12.66 -9.46 1.76
C THR A 118 12.92 -8.63 3.03
N GLY A 119 13.87 -7.68 2.97
CA GLY A 119 14.24 -6.82 4.09
C GLY A 119 13.44 -5.53 4.07
N GLU A 120 12.58 -5.32 5.08
CA GLU A 120 11.94 -4.04 5.33
C GLU A 120 12.94 -3.00 5.85
N THR A 121 12.71 -1.71 5.53
CA THR A 121 13.48 -0.60 6.11
C THR A 121 13.10 -0.42 7.58
N GLN A 122 11.80 -0.57 7.89
CA GLN A 122 11.29 -0.51 9.27
C GLN A 122 10.08 -1.42 9.45
N LEU A 123 9.92 -1.92 10.68
CA LEU A 123 8.83 -2.75 11.14
C LEU A 123 8.11 -2.08 12.31
N PHE A 124 6.82 -1.90 12.19
CA PHE A 124 5.93 -1.48 13.27
C PHE A 124 5.08 -2.65 13.75
N ASN A 125 5.29 -3.04 14.97
CA ASN A 125 4.60 -4.15 15.64
C ASN A 125 3.90 -3.62 16.89
N GLY A 126 2.58 -3.57 16.86
CA GLY A 126 1.77 -3.05 17.97
C GLY A 126 0.31 -3.46 17.89
N HIS A 127 -0.17 -3.76 16.68
CA HIS A 127 -1.52 -4.29 16.52
C HIS A 127 -1.59 -5.76 16.93
N THR A 128 -2.69 -6.14 17.60
CA THR A 128 -2.93 -7.54 18.04
C THR A 128 -3.68 -8.37 17.01
N LYS A 129 -4.25 -7.72 16.00
CA LYS A 129 -5.00 -8.32 14.90
C LYS A 129 -4.56 -7.68 13.59
N LYS A 130 -5.20 -8.08 12.47
CA LYS A 130 -4.92 -7.51 11.14
C LYS A 130 -4.97 -5.98 11.17
N VAL A 131 -4.03 -5.36 10.48
CA VAL A 131 -4.07 -3.93 10.18
C VAL A 131 -4.92 -3.74 8.94
N SER A 132 -5.86 -2.81 8.96
CA SER A 132 -6.83 -2.63 7.88
C SER A 132 -6.52 -1.44 7.00
N LEU A 133 -6.06 -0.33 7.59
CA LEU A 133 -5.89 0.95 6.90
C LEU A 133 -4.59 1.63 7.30
N LEU A 134 -4.03 2.38 6.35
CA LEU A 134 -2.86 3.24 6.51
C LEU A 134 -3.16 4.66 6.02
N ALA A 135 -2.61 5.66 6.70
CA ALA A 135 -2.57 7.02 6.20
C ALA A 135 -1.26 7.72 6.59
N PHE A 136 -0.54 8.25 5.62
CA PHE A 136 0.53 9.21 5.90
C PHE A 136 -0.07 10.55 6.30
N HIS A 137 0.59 11.23 7.23
CA HIS A 137 0.19 12.59 7.56
C HIS A 137 0.42 13.52 6.35
N PRO A 138 -0.57 14.31 5.92
CA PRO A 138 -0.49 15.04 4.64
C PRO A 138 0.51 16.22 4.66
N SER A 139 0.90 16.73 5.82
CA SER A 139 1.76 17.90 5.96
C SER A 139 2.94 17.71 6.91
N VAL A 140 2.96 16.65 7.70
CA VAL A 140 4.07 16.34 8.60
C VAL A 140 4.82 15.12 8.08
N ARG A 141 6.09 15.33 7.77
CA ARG A 141 6.98 14.26 7.32
C ARG A 141 7.16 13.19 8.40
N ASP A 142 7.38 11.96 7.96
CA ASP A 142 7.74 10.81 8.81
C ASP A 142 6.69 10.42 9.87
N VAL A 143 5.42 10.82 9.67
CA VAL A 143 4.30 10.41 10.50
C VAL A 143 3.32 9.59 9.68
N ILE A 144 2.98 8.41 10.20
CA ILE A 144 1.98 7.51 9.62
C ILE A 144 1.00 7.04 10.69
N ALA A 145 -0.25 6.91 10.32
CA ALA A 145 -1.30 6.30 11.13
C ALA A 145 -1.66 4.93 10.59
N SER A 146 -2.02 4.00 11.48
CA SER A 146 -2.53 2.69 11.12
C SER A 146 -3.72 2.32 11.98
N VAL A 147 -4.72 1.66 11.39
CA VAL A 147 -5.91 1.17 12.08
C VAL A 147 -5.98 -0.34 11.98
N GLY A 148 -6.14 -0.98 13.13
CA GLY A 148 -6.32 -2.41 13.25
C GLY A 148 -7.78 -2.82 13.43
N SER A 149 -8.11 -4.06 13.07
CA SER A 149 -9.45 -4.62 13.29
C SER A 149 -9.79 -4.88 14.77
N ALA A 150 -8.84 -4.66 15.68
CA ALA A 150 -9.06 -4.66 17.13
C ALA A 150 -9.58 -3.31 17.66
N GLN A 151 -9.99 -2.40 16.77
CA GLN A 151 -10.45 -1.05 17.11
C GLN A 151 -9.35 -0.18 17.73
N ASP A 152 -8.11 -0.44 17.35
CA ASP A 152 -6.93 0.31 17.76
C ASP A 152 -6.40 1.17 16.61
N LEU A 153 -6.08 2.42 16.91
CA LEU A 153 -5.39 3.35 16.03
C LEU A 153 -4.03 3.66 16.65
N PHE A 154 -3.00 3.48 15.86
CA PHE A 154 -1.64 3.90 16.22
C PHE A 154 -1.18 5.02 15.31
N VAL A 155 -0.45 5.97 15.89
CA VAL A 155 0.31 6.98 15.16
C VAL A 155 1.78 6.73 15.43
N TRP A 156 2.55 6.60 14.37
CA TRP A 156 3.96 6.21 14.41
C TRP A 156 4.86 7.32 13.86
N ASN A 157 6.05 7.42 14.45
CA ASN A 157 7.16 8.14 13.85
C ASN A 157 8.01 7.14 13.05
N ILE A 158 8.14 7.38 11.72
CA ILE A 158 8.88 6.49 10.83
C ILE A 158 10.39 6.52 11.12
N THR A 159 10.95 7.69 11.48
CA THR A 159 12.40 7.86 11.63
C THR A 159 12.99 7.01 12.75
N ASN A 160 12.29 6.90 13.89
CA ASN A 160 12.77 6.19 15.08
C ASN A 160 11.93 4.96 15.44
N SER A 161 10.91 4.63 14.62
CA SER A 161 9.99 3.51 14.83
C SER A 161 9.23 3.56 16.17
N GLU A 162 8.97 4.76 16.67
CA GLU A 162 8.29 4.96 17.95
C GLU A 162 6.77 5.17 17.76
N VAL A 163 6.01 4.70 18.75
CA VAL A 163 4.59 5.01 18.88
C VAL A 163 4.42 6.42 19.44
N LEU A 164 3.90 7.34 18.65
CA LEU A 164 3.57 8.70 19.10
C LEU A 164 2.25 8.72 19.88
N SER A 165 1.28 7.92 19.45
CA SER A 165 -0.03 7.84 20.10
C SER A 165 -0.69 6.50 19.84
N LYS A 166 -1.44 6.03 20.83
CA LYS A 166 -2.34 4.88 20.71
C LYS A 166 -3.71 5.28 21.18
N ILE A 167 -4.72 5.07 20.34
CA ILE A 167 -6.12 5.41 20.62
C ILE A 167 -6.95 4.14 20.44
N ASN A 168 -7.76 3.81 21.42
CA ASN A 168 -8.77 2.76 21.30
C ASN A 168 -10.05 3.40 20.76
N LEU A 169 -10.52 2.89 19.63
CA LEU A 169 -11.74 3.33 18.98
C LEU A 169 -12.93 2.60 19.59
N ASN A 170 -14.08 3.26 19.68
CA ASN A 170 -15.32 2.62 20.18
C ASN A 170 -15.98 1.75 19.10
N GLU A 171 -15.66 2.05 17.83
CA GLU A 171 -16.21 1.37 16.65
C GLU A 171 -15.11 1.07 15.63
N GLN A 172 -15.39 0.21 14.68
CA GLN A 172 -14.47 -0.09 13.61
C GLN A 172 -14.36 1.11 12.66
N ALA A 173 -13.14 1.55 12.37
CA ALA A 173 -12.90 2.58 11.37
C ALA A 173 -12.85 1.99 9.96
N TYR A 174 -13.53 2.64 9.03
CA TYR A 174 -13.57 2.29 7.61
C TYR A 174 -12.79 3.28 6.75
N ASN A 175 -12.32 4.39 7.34
CA ASN A 175 -11.48 5.39 6.68
C ASN A 175 -10.68 6.18 7.73
N ILE A 176 -9.48 6.66 7.36
CA ILE A 176 -8.60 7.53 8.16
C ILE A 176 -7.97 8.62 7.31
#